data_2d1e85b6f61203acd2a04effaed9a2c9
#
_entry.id   2d1e85b6f61203acd2a04effaed9a2c9
#
_cell.length_a   1.000
_cell.length_b   1.000
_cell.length_c   1.000
_cell.angle_alpha   90.00
_cell.angle_beta   90.00
_cell.angle_gamma   90.00
#
_symmetry.space_group_name_H-M   'P 1'
#
loop_
_entity.id
_entity.type
_entity.pdbx_description
1 polymer ?
#
loop_
_entity_poly.entity_id
_entity_poly.type
_entity_poly.pdbx_seq_one_letter_code
_entity_poly.pdbx_strand_id
1 'polypeptide(L)'
;MSIYIDSSSHLHHDLEKNLVVTCPHCLALAHITPSAVPRFEDLQLYRPKQLGLVYLCDACHMPIFLRFTVRVYGATRIELSPQFTEVERAREKFNFAYIPEGVELLFREALACFSQGAFNAFASMCRRTAQAMFADLGEAGKLRLFDELNAVRDLADIAPETFTKMRNVLFGAELDVRTPLPLLDGYDAAIMLEVVKDLLYEAYVRRGKLQQAMMVRRFFLEETGSHGTPIKSAG
;
A
#
# COMPACT_ATOMS: atom_id res chain seq x y z
N MET A 1 -15.15 -27.00 -11.01
CA MET A 1 -13.89 -26.27 -11.26
C MET A 1 -12.78 -27.10 -10.68
N SER A 2 -11.95 -27.71 -11.48
CA SER A 2 -10.77 -28.44 -11.02
C SER A 2 -9.51 -27.79 -11.58
N ILE A 3 -8.53 -27.62 -10.71
CA ILE A 3 -7.16 -27.26 -11.05
C ILE A 3 -6.33 -28.48 -10.68
N TYR A 4 -5.52 -29.00 -11.60
CA TYR A 4 -4.72 -30.18 -11.32
C TYR A 4 -3.39 -30.16 -12.08
N ILE A 5 -2.40 -30.87 -11.53
CA ILE A 5 -1.11 -31.13 -12.16
C ILE A 5 -1.14 -32.58 -12.64
N ASP A 6 -0.86 -32.83 -13.92
CA ASP A 6 -0.80 -34.17 -14.49
C ASP A 6 0.55 -34.86 -14.27
N SER A 7 0.65 -36.14 -14.67
CA SER A 7 1.88 -36.93 -14.56
C SER A 7 3.05 -36.41 -15.39
N SER A 8 2.81 -35.48 -16.33
CA SER A 8 3.83 -34.79 -17.13
C SER A 8 4.23 -33.46 -16.52
N SER A 9 3.76 -33.16 -15.30
CA SER A 9 4.00 -31.88 -14.57
C SER A 9 3.40 -30.67 -15.26
N HIS A 10 2.36 -30.84 -16.08
CA HIS A 10 1.61 -29.74 -16.65
C HIS A 10 0.44 -29.35 -15.76
N LEU A 11 0.24 -28.05 -15.61
CA LEU A 11 -0.89 -27.49 -14.87
C LEU A 11 -2.10 -27.36 -15.80
N HIS A 12 -3.21 -27.94 -15.41
CA HIS A 12 -4.48 -27.85 -16.12
C HIS A 12 -5.48 -27.04 -15.30
N HIS A 13 -6.14 -26.11 -15.95
CA HIS A 13 -7.29 -25.39 -15.42
C HIS A 13 -8.52 -25.78 -16.24
N ASP A 14 -9.56 -26.32 -15.60
CA ASP A 14 -10.86 -26.59 -16.26
C ASP A 14 -11.62 -25.31 -16.65
N LEU A 15 -11.05 -24.15 -16.36
CA LEU A 15 -11.57 -22.86 -16.76
C LEU A 15 -10.91 -22.47 -18.08
N GLU A 16 -11.69 -22.34 -19.13
CA GLU A 16 -11.29 -21.70 -20.40
C GLU A 16 -10.84 -20.24 -20.24
N LYS A 17 -10.78 -19.75 -19.01
CA LYS A 17 -10.42 -18.37 -18.70
C LYS A 17 -9.16 -18.35 -17.84
N ASN A 18 -8.15 -17.64 -18.31
CA ASN A 18 -6.94 -17.33 -17.59
C ASN A 18 -7.29 -16.74 -16.20
N LEU A 19 -6.51 -17.12 -15.19
CA LEU A 19 -6.62 -16.47 -13.88
C LEU A 19 -6.35 -14.98 -14.01
N VAL A 20 -7.15 -14.17 -13.32
CA VAL A 20 -7.00 -12.71 -13.29
C VAL A 20 -6.68 -12.32 -11.86
N VAL A 21 -5.59 -11.59 -11.68
CA VAL A 21 -5.17 -11.08 -10.35
C VAL A 21 -4.68 -9.63 -10.49
N THR A 22 -4.69 -8.92 -9.39
CA THR A 22 -3.99 -7.62 -9.33
C THR A 22 -2.49 -7.88 -9.17
N CYS A 23 -1.72 -7.57 -10.19
CA CYS A 23 -0.28 -7.80 -10.18
C CYS A 23 0.41 -6.98 -9.07
N PRO A 24 1.21 -7.59 -8.17
CA PRO A 24 1.91 -6.86 -7.11
C PRO A 24 2.98 -5.90 -7.63
N HIS A 25 3.45 -6.06 -8.88
CA HIS A 25 4.53 -5.25 -9.45
C HIS A 25 4.02 -4.04 -10.23
N CYS A 26 3.06 -4.24 -11.16
CA CYS A 26 2.54 -3.14 -12.00
C CYS A 26 1.19 -2.60 -11.54
N LEU A 27 0.52 -3.26 -10.57
CA LEU A 27 -0.80 -2.93 -10.01
C LEU A 27 -1.96 -3.01 -11.02
N ALA A 28 -1.72 -3.51 -12.22
CA ALA A 28 -2.78 -3.76 -13.19
C ALA A 28 -3.56 -5.03 -12.81
N LEU A 29 -4.87 -5.01 -13.01
CA LEU A 29 -5.69 -6.21 -13.05
C LEU A 29 -5.37 -6.92 -14.37
N ALA A 30 -4.64 -8.03 -14.31
CA ALA A 30 -4.10 -8.69 -15.47
C ALA A 30 -4.34 -10.20 -15.45
N HIS A 31 -4.42 -10.79 -16.63
CA HIS A 31 -4.30 -12.23 -16.79
C HIS A 31 -2.90 -12.68 -16.39
N ILE A 32 -2.80 -13.91 -15.90
CA ILE A 32 -1.55 -14.54 -15.54
C ILE A 32 -1.40 -15.90 -16.21
N THR A 33 -0.19 -16.18 -16.69
CA THR A 33 0.16 -17.42 -17.39
C THR A 33 1.10 -18.25 -16.50
N PRO A 34 0.84 -19.57 -16.28
CA PRO A 34 1.73 -20.42 -15.50
C PRO A 34 3.12 -20.52 -16.15
N SER A 35 4.17 -20.32 -15.35
CA SER A 35 5.57 -20.32 -15.80
C SER A 35 6.38 -21.44 -15.18
N ALA A 36 6.17 -21.76 -13.91
CA ALA A 36 6.86 -22.86 -13.27
C ALA A 36 5.90 -23.66 -12.38
N VAL A 37 5.95 -24.98 -12.58
CA VAL A 37 5.16 -25.98 -11.85
C VAL A 37 6.13 -26.99 -11.26
N PRO A 38 5.98 -27.40 -9.99
CA PRO A 38 6.78 -28.46 -9.39
C PRO A 38 6.60 -29.79 -10.12
N ARG A 39 7.64 -30.60 -10.14
CA ARG A 39 7.60 -31.93 -10.78
C ARG A 39 6.59 -32.82 -10.09
N PHE A 40 5.80 -33.54 -10.88
CA PHE A 40 4.79 -34.46 -10.38
C PHE A 40 5.39 -35.53 -9.46
N GLU A 41 6.57 -36.09 -9.83
CA GLU A 41 7.26 -37.11 -9.07
C GLU A 41 7.67 -36.61 -7.67
N ASP A 42 8.21 -35.39 -7.60
CA ASP A 42 8.58 -34.78 -6.32
C ASP A 42 7.36 -34.53 -5.43
N LEU A 43 6.26 -34.08 -6.03
CA LEU A 43 5.00 -33.89 -5.30
C LEU A 43 4.43 -35.22 -4.78
N GLN A 44 4.54 -36.30 -5.56
CA GLN A 44 4.13 -37.64 -5.10
C GLN A 44 5.00 -38.18 -3.99
N LEU A 45 6.31 -37.87 -4.02
CA LEU A 45 7.26 -38.31 -3.02
C LEU A 45 7.05 -37.59 -1.67
N TYR A 46 7.01 -36.25 -1.71
CA TYR A 46 6.97 -35.43 -0.48
C TYR A 46 5.56 -35.15 0.05
N ARG A 47 4.56 -35.25 -0.78
CA ARG A 47 3.13 -35.01 -0.48
C ARG A 47 2.87 -33.74 0.36
N PRO A 48 3.33 -32.56 -0.06
CA PRO A 48 3.11 -31.33 0.69
C PRO A 48 1.62 -30.98 0.75
N LYS A 49 1.13 -30.49 1.89
CA LYS A 49 -0.26 -30.02 2.03
C LYS A 49 -0.55 -28.77 1.18
N GLN A 50 0.48 -27.99 0.91
CA GLN A 50 0.41 -26.78 0.11
C GLN A 50 1.59 -26.75 -0.88
N LEU A 51 1.38 -26.19 -2.05
CA LEU A 51 2.42 -26.01 -3.04
C LEU A 51 2.39 -24.59 -3.62
N GLY A 52 3.56 -24.11 -4.03
CA GLY A 52 3.72 -22.85 -4.73
C GLY A 52 3.78 -23.06 -6.23
N LEU A 53 3.09 -22.21 -6.97
CA LEU A 53 3.18 -22.10 -8.43
C LEU A 53 3.66 -20.70 -8.79
N VAL A 54 4.45 -20.61 -9.85
CA VAL A 54 4.90 -19.33 -10.40
C VAL A 54 4.13 -19.04 -11.68
N TYR A 55 3.58 -17.85 -11.76
CA TYR A 55 2.91 -17.31 -12.93
C TYR A 55 3.65 -16.07 -13.42
N LEU A 56 3.45 -15.69 -14.66
CA LEU A 56 3.89 -14.41 -15.22
C LEU A 56 2.67 -13.51 -15.42
N CYS A 57 2.83 -12.25 -15.07
CA CYS A 57 1.84 -11.22 -15.37
C CYS A 57 1.86 -10.91 -16.88
N ASP A 58 0.73 -11.00 -17.58
CA ASP A 58 0.68 -10.73 -19.02
C ASP A 58 0.91 -9.25 -19.36
N ALA A 59 0.74 -8.34 -18.37
CA ALA A 59 0.97 -6.91 -18.58
C ALA A 59 2.43 -6.47 -18.41
N CYS A 60 3.17 -7.01 -17.42
CA CYS A 60 4.54 -6.56 -17.11
C CYS A 60 5.58 -7.67 -17.10
N HIS A 61 5.18 -8.91 -17.36
CA HIS A 61 6.02 -10.12 -17.39
C HIS A 61 6.80 -10.42 -16.08
N MET A 62 6.43 -9.79 -14.99
CA MET A 62 7.02 -10.09 -13.68
C MET A 62 6.41 -11.33 -13.05
N PRO A 63 7.19 -12.13 -12.30
CA PRO A 63 6.70 -13.36 -11.67
C PRO A 63 5.71 -13.04 -10.54
N ILE A 64 4.67 -13.85 -10.44
CA ILE A 64 3.65 -13.82 -9.38
C ILE A 64 3.64 -15.20 -8.72
N PHE A 65 3.79 -15.23 -7.40
CA PHE A 65 3.82 -16.46 -6.62
C PHE A 65 2.45 -16.72 -6.00
N LEU A 66 1.83 -17.84 -6.40
CA LEU A 66 0.55 -18.27 -5.85
C LEU A 66 0.74 -19.57 -5.05
N ARG A 67 0.05 -19.67 -3.92
CA ARG A 67 0.02 -20.86 -3.06
C ARG A 67 -1.32 -21.53 -3.14
N PHE A 68 -1.31 -22.84 -3.43
CA PHE A 68 -2.49 -23.68 -3.52
C PHE A 68 -2.47 -24.75 -2.44
N THR A 69 -3.64 -25.10 -1.92
CA THR A 69 -3.80 -26.27 -1.06
C THR A 69 -4.04 -27.49 -1.94
N VAL A 70 -3.32 -28.57 -1.66
CA VAL A 70 -3.54 -29.86 -2.36
C VAL A 70 -4.76 -30.54 -1.76
N ARG A 71 -5.69 -30.96 -2.60
CA ARG A 71 -6.91 -31.66 -2.21
C ARG A 71 -6.74 -33.19 -2.26
N VAL A 72 -6.18 -33.69 -3.37
CA VAL A 72 -6.06 -35.13 -3.62
C VAL A 72 -4.75 -35.42 -4.33
N TYR A 73 -4.04 -36.45 -3.88
CA TYR A 73 -2.91 -37.08 -4.57
C TYR A 73 -3.39 -38.34 -5.30
N GLY A 74 -3.75 -38.21 -6.56
CA GLY A 74 -4.11 -39.35 -7.42
C GLY A 74 -2.88 -39.94 -8.15
N ALA A 75 -3.05 -41.15 -8.71
CA ALA A 75 -1.96 -41.84 -9.42
C ALA A 75 -1.51 -41.10 -10.70
N THR A 76 -2.43 -40.42 -11.39
CA THR A 76 -2.18 -39.75 -12.68
C THR A 76 -2.29 -38.22 -12.60
N ARG A 77 -2.87 -37.69 -11.51
CA ARG A 77 -3.05 -36.25 -11.32
C ARG A 77 -3.08 -35.88 -9.85
N ILE A 78 -2.65 -34.65 -9.56
CA ILE A 78 -2.71 -34.04 -8.23
C ILE A 78 -3.71 -32.89 -8.30
N GLU A 79 -4.81 -32.99 -7.53
CA GLU A 79 -5.87 -31.99 -7.53
C GLU A 79 -5.60 -30.89 -6.51
N LEU A 80 -5.76 -29.65 -6.96
CA LEU A 80 -5.57 -28.44 -6.17
C LEU A 80 -6.91 -27.80 -5.82
N SER A 81 -6.95 -27.07 -4.73
CA SER A 81 -8.08 -26.19 -4.43
C SER A 81 -8.16 -25.09 -5.48
N PRO A 82 -9.35 -24.73 -5.97
CA PRO A 82 -9.52 -23.56 -6.84
C PRO A 82 -9.21 -22.22 -6.13
N GLN A 83 -9.20 -22.25 -4.80
CA GLN A 83 -8.83 -21.11 -3.99
C GLN A 83 -7.31 -21.10 -3.80
N PHE A 84 -6.70 -19.96 -4.09
CA PHE A 84 -5.26 -19.72 -3.91
C PHE A 84 -5.03 -18.56 -2.95
N THR A 85 -3.81 -18.49 -2.43
CA THR A 85 -3.33 -17.34 -1.65
C THR A 85 -2.17 -16.71 -2.41
N GLU A 86 -2.24 -15.41 -2.66
CA GLU A 86 -1.12 -14.65 -3.17
C GLU A 86 -0.01 -14.59 -2.11
N VAL A 87 1.20 -14.99 -2.47
CA VAL A 87 2.36 -14.95 -1.56
C VAL A 87 2.91 -13.53 -1.46
N GLU A 88 2.93 -12.82 -2.58
CA GLU A 88 3.26 -11.40 -2.65
C GLU A 88 1.99 -10.60 -2.87
N ARG A 89 1.74 -9.65 -2.00
CA ARG A 89 0.63 -8.71 -2.17
C ARG A 89 1.14 -7.40 -2.75
N ALA A 90 0.29 -6.71 -3.50
CA ALA A 90 0.56 -5.37 -3.98
C ALA A 90 0.95 -4.47 -2.81
N ARG A 91 2.10 -3.81 -2.93
CA ARG A 91 2.52 -2.82 -1.93
C ARG A 91 1.81 -1.51 -2.20
N GLU A 92 1.25 -0.95 -1.14
CA GLU A 92 0.69 0.39 -1.20
C GLU A 92 1.76 1.41 -1.62
N LYS A 93 1.39 2.31 -2.55
CA LYS A 93 2.27 3.39 -3.02
C LYS A 93 1.88 4.70 -2.35
N PHE A 94 2.90 5.44 -1.98
CA PHE A 94 2.76 6.80 -1.47
C PHE A 94 3.93 7.66 -1.94
N ASN A 95 3.68 8.94 -2.19
CA ASN A 95 4.72 9.88 -2.57
C ASN A 95 5.35 10.52 -1.32
N PHE A 96 6.56 10.14 -1.00
CA PHE A 96 7.30 10.60 0.17
C PHE A 96 8.06 11.92 -0.02
N ALA A 97 7.88 12.62 -1.15
CA ALA A 97 8.53 13.90 -1.36
C ALA A 97 8.15 14.89 -0.24
N TYR A 98 9.14 15.59 0.29
CA TYR A 98 9.03 16.58 1.37
C TYR A 98 8.69 16.03 2.77
N ILE A 99 8.63 14.73 2.96
CA ILE A 99 8.38 14.13 4.27
C ILE A 99 9.72 13.97 5.01
N PRO A 100 9.81 14.33 6.31
CA PRO A 100 11.00 14.10 7.12
C PRO A 100 11.33 12.60 7.19
N GLU A 101 12.62 12.26 7.15
CA GLU A 101 13.11 10.87 7.10
C GLU A 101 12.53 10.00 8.23
N GLY A 102 12.47 10.53 9.46
CA GLY A 102 11.93 9.77 10.60
C GLY A 102 10.45 9.44 10.47
N VAL A 103 9.65 10.33 9.85
CA VAL A 103 8.22 10.10 9.55
C VAL A 103 8.08 9.12 8.38
N GLU A 104 8.91 9.30 7.33
CA GLU A 104 8.93 8.43 6.15
C GLU A 104 9.19 6.98 6.53
N LEU A 105 10.23 6.71 7.31
CA LEU A 105 10.60 5.34 7.73
C LEU A 105 9.45 4.64 8.45
N LEU A 106 8.81 5.32 9.41
CA LEU A 106 7.68 4.77 10.16
C LEU A 106 6.47 4.50 9.27
N PHE A 107 6.16 5.40 8.33
CA PHE A 107 5.03 5.19 7.45
C PHE A 107 5.31 4.11 6.38
N ARG A 108 6.55 3.94 5.93
CA ARG A 108 6.94 2.81 5.08
C ARG A 108 6.71 1.46 5.77
N GLU A 109 7.02 1.36 7.07
CA GLU A 109 6.70 0.16 7.86
C GLU A 109 5.19 -0.04 8.02
N ALA A 110 4.43 1.05 8.23
CA ALA A 110 2.97 0.99 8.27
C ALA A 110 2.40 0.41 6.96
N LEU A 111 2.84 0.92 5.81
CA LEU A 111 2.41 0.42 4.49
C LEU A 111 2.76 -1.07 4.30
N ALA A 112 3.93 -1.50 4.77
CA ALA A 112 4.32 -2.91 4.72
C ALA A 112 3.40 -3.78 5.59
N CYS A 113 3.07 -3.35 6.82
CA CYS A 113 2.12 -4.05 7.70
C CYS A 113 0.73 -4.15 7.06
N PHE A 114 0.23 -3.06 6.47
CA PHE A 114 -1.06 -3.04 5.78
C PHE A 114 -1.08 -4.03 4.62
N SER A 115 -0.07 -3.98 3.75
CA SER A 115 0.05 -4.88 2.58
C SER A 115 0.08 -6.36 2.97
N GLN A 116 0.60 -6.69 4.15
CA GLN A 116 0.60 -8.06 4.69
C GLN A 116 -0.70 -8.45 5.41
N GLY A 117 -1.65 -7.53 5.56
CA GLY A 117 -2.88 -7.77 6.33
C GLY A 117 -2.66 -7.80 7.84
N ALA A 118 -1.53 -7.29 8.33
CA ALA A 118 -1.20 -7.20 9.75
C ALA A 118 -1.80 -5.91 10.36
N PHE A 119 -3.14 -5.79 10.39
CA PHE A 119 -3.85 -4.54 10.66
C PHE A 119 -3.59 -3.97 12.06
N ASN A 120 -3.37 -4.80 13.07
CA ASN A 120 -3.05 -4.30 14.40
C ASN A 120 -1.61 -3.77 14.49
N ALA A 121 -0.66 -4.38 13.77
CA ALA A 121 0.68 -3.84 13.63
C ALA A 121 0.65 -2.53 12.82
N PHE A 122 -0.14 -2.47 11.76
CA PHE A 122 -0.40 -1.26 10.98
C PHE A 122 -0.92 -0.13 11.87
N ALA A 123 -1.93 -0.36 12.73
CA ALA A 123 -2.44 0.63 13.67
C ALA A 123 -1.34 1.16 14.61
N SER A 124 -0.50 0.26 15.14
CA SER A 124 0.64 0.63 15.98
C SER A 124 1.64 1.54 15.23
N MET A 125 1.94 1.20 13.98
CA MET A 125 2.84 2.01 13.14
C MET A 125 2.22 3.35 12.76
N CYS A 126 0.91 3.42 12.49
CA CYS A 126 0.19 4.69 12.28
C CYS A 126 0.27 5.60 13.51
N ARG A 127 0.10 5.05 14.74
CA ARG A 127 0.29 5.81 15.99
C ARG A 127 1.70 6.39 16.09
N ARG A 128 2.73 5.59 15.84
CA ARG A 128 4.13 6.06 15.87
C ARG A 128 4.40 7.11 14.79
N THR A 129 3.83 6.95 13.60
CA THR A 129 3.92 7.94 12.52
C THR A 129 3.30 9.27 12.96
N ALA A 130 2.09 9.24 13.53
CA ALA A 130 1.42 10.44 14.04
C ALA A 130 2.23 11.13 15.15
N GLN A 131 2.80 10.37 16.10
CA GLN A 131 3.67 10.91 17.14
C GLN A 131 4.93 11.59 16.56
N ALA A 132 5.56 10.98 15.54
CA ALA A 132 6.69 11.60 14.86
C ALA A 132 6.29 12.88 14.11
N MET A 133 5.10 12.90 13.48
CA MET A 133 4.55 14.12 12.87
C MET A 133 4.31 15.23 13.92
N PHE A 134 3.74 14.89 15.07
CA PHE A 134 3.51 15.88 16.15
C PHE A 134 4.81 16.43 16.70
N ALA A 135 5.83 15.58 16.88
CA ALA A 135 7.15 16.01 17.31
C ALA A 135 7.82 16.97 16.32
N ASP A 136 7.66 16.74 15.03
CA ASP A 136 8.21 17.57 13.97
C ASP A 136 7.45 18.89 13.79
N LEU A 137 6.13 18.85 13.82
CA LEU A 137 5.25 20.00 13.52
C LEU A 137 4.97 20.89 14.74
N GLY A 138 5.19 20.40 15.95
CA GLY A 138 4.88 21.06 17.22
C GLY A 138 3.37 21.17 17.49
N GLU A 139 3.01 21.85 18.58
CA GLU A 139 1.62 21.95 19.05
C GLU A 139 0.66 22.57 18.03
N ALA A 140 1.09 23.63 17.34
CA ALA A 140 0.25 24.28 16.32
C ALA A 140 0.01 23.35 15.11
N GLY A 141 0.98 22.51 14.75
CA GLY A 141 0.83 21.51 13.70
C GLY A 141 -0.10 20.38 14.11
N LYS A 142 0.00 19.91 15.34
CA LYS A 142 -0.86 18.90 15.92
C LYS A 142 -2.34 19.34 15.94
N LEU A 143 -2.63 20.57 16.35
CA LEU A 143 -4.00 21.11 16.30
C LEU A 143 -4.55 21.12 14.87
N ARG A 144 -3.75 21.57 13.90
CA ARG A 144 -4.15 21.55 12.49
C ARG A 144 -4.45 20.15 11.97
N LEU A 145 -3.63 19.15 12.34
CA LEU A 145 -3.88 17.76 11.96
C LEU A 145 -5.14 17.19 12.61
N PHE A 146 -5.47 17.64 13.81
CA PHE A 146 -6.72 17.27 14.46
C PHE A 146 -7.94 17.87 13.73
N ASP A 147 -7.85 19.15 13.33
CA ASP A 147 -8.88 19.81 12.54
C ASP A 147 -9.03 19.15 11.16
N GLU A 148 -7.92 18.79 10.52
CA GLU A 148 -7.92 18.06 9.24
C GLU A 148 -8.58 16.68 9.37
N LEU A 149 -8.27 15.92 10.42
CA LEU A 149 -8.94 14.65 10.69
C LEU A 149 -10.46 14.80 10.80
N ASN A 150 -10.94 15.87 11.44
CA ASN A 150 -12.38 16.15 11.52
C ASN A 150 -12.96 16.54 10.16
N ALA A 151 -12.24 17.33 9.36
CA ALA A 151 -12.66 17.70 8.01
C ALA A 151 -12.77 16.47 7.09
N VAL A 152 -11.80 15.55 7.14
CA VAL A 152 -11.83 14.28 6.39
C VAL A 152 -13.01 13.40 6.80
N ARG A 153 -13.35 13.35 8.10
CA ARG A 153 -14.56 12.64 8.56
C ARG A 153 -15.81 13.13 7.85
N ASP A 154 -15.99 14.44 7.83
CA ASP A 154 -17.20 15.08 7.28
C ASP A 154 -17.23 14.96 5.74
N LEU A 155 -16.06 15.05 5.10
CA LEU A 155 -15.92 14.93 3.64
C LEU A 155 -16.19 13.50 3.14
N ALA A 156 -15.70 12.50 3.85
CA ALA A 156 -15.77 11.10 3.45
C ALA A 156 -16.91 10.31 4.13
N ASP A 157 -17.78 10.98 4.91
CA ASP A 157 -18.91 10.38 5.64
C ASP A 157 -18.49 9.13 6.45
N ILE A 158 -17.38 9.27 7.20
CA ILE A 158 -16.82 8.16 7.98
C ILE A 158 -17.73 7.83 9.15
N ALA A 159 -18.11 6.55 9.28
CA ALA A 159 -18.95 6.09 10.37
C ALA A 159 -18.35 6.45 11.75
N PRO A 160 -19.20 6.91 12.72
CA PRO A 160 -18.72 7.40 14.02
C PRO A 160 -17.85 6.41 14.82
N GLU A 161 -18.15 5.11 14.72
CA GLU A 161 -17.36 4.06 15.38
C GLU A 161 -15.96 3.94 14.79
N THR A 162 -15.85 3.88 13.46
CA THR A 162 -14.60 3.83 12.72
C THR A 162 -13.79 5.11 12.99
N PHE A 163 -14.41 6.28 12.93
CA PHE A 163 -13.76 7.55 13.26
C PHE A 163 -13.19 7.57 14.69
N THR A 164 -13.95 7.06 15.67
CA THR A 164 -13.49 6.96 17.06
C THR A 164 -12.25 6.08 17.19
N LYS A 165 -12.20 4.94 16.48
CA LYS A 165 -11.01 4.07 16.43
C LYS A 165 -9.82 4.81 15.85
N MET A 166 -9.99 5.54 14.74
CA MET A 166 -8.91 6.31 14.09
C MET A 166 -8.38 7.40 15.01
N ARG A 167 -9.25 8.19 15.62
CA ARG A 167 -8.87 9.22 16.57
C ARG A 167 -8.07 8.64 17.74
N ASN A 168 -8.49 7.48 18.27
CA ASN A 168 -7.80 6.80 19.36
C ASN A 168 -6.44 6.24 18.92
N VAL A 169 -6.30 5.79 17.68
CA VAL A 169 -5.00 5.37 17.15
C VAL A 169 -4.07 6.56 17.00
N LEU A 170 -4.49 7.61 16.34
CA LEU A 170 -3.61 8.73 15.95
C LEU A 170 -3.32 9.68 17.10
N PHE A 171 -4.32 10.02 17.91
CA PHE A 171 -4.23 11.01 18.98
C PHE A 171 -4.37 10.42 20.39
N GLY A 172 -4.68 9.16 20.54
CA GLY A 172 -4.99 8.55 21.85
C GLY A 172 -3.82 8.52 22.83
N ALA A 173 -2.57 8.51 22.35
CA ALA A 173 -1.39 8.58 23.21
C ALA A 173 -1.28 9.92 23.96
N GLU A 174 -1.91 10.94 23.46
CA GLU A 174 -1.97 12.29 24.06
C GLU A 174 -3.11 12.44 25.07
N LEU A 175 -4.15 11.60 24.92
CA LEU A 175 -5.32 11.63 25.79
C LEU A 175 -5.13 10.77 27.05
N ASP A 176 -4.50 9.62 26.92
CA ASP A 176 -4.09 8.74 28.03
C ASP A 176 -3.11 7.68 27.55
N VAL A 177 -1.90 7.68 28.11
CA VAL A 177 -0.81 6.71 27.80
C VAL A 177 -1.25 5.24 28.03
N ARG A 178 -2.30 5.02 28.80
CA ARG A 178 -2.80 3.67 29.15
C ARG A 178 -3.92 3.17 28.24
N THR A 179 -4.44 4.00 27.34
CA THR A 179 -5.50 3.55 26.42
C THR A 179 -4.96 2.51 25.44
N PRO A 180 -5.45 1.26 25.48
CA PRO A 180 -5.00 0.23 24.55
C PRO A 180 -5.36 0.64 23.12
N LEU A 181 -4.53 0.20 22.15
CA LEU A 181 -4.84 0.36 20.75
C LEU A 181 -6.14 -0.38 20.42
N PRO A 182 -7.11 0.25 19.74
CA PRO A 182 -8.27 -0.46 19.25
C PRO A 182 -7.85 -1.51 18.21
N LEU A 183 -8.53 -2.64 18.20
CA LEU A 183 -8.37 -3.65 17.16
C LEU A 183 -9.03 -3.14 15.86
N LEU A 184 -8.28 -3.19 14.76
CA LEU A 184 -8.77 -2.82 13.44
C LEU A 184 -9.05 -4.08 12.62
N ASP A 185 -10.18 -4.11 11.95
CA ASP A 185 -10.43 -5.04 10.85
C ASP A 185 -9.90 -4.49 9.52
N GLY A 186 -10.11 -5.23 8.42
CA GLY A 186 -9.62 -4.82 7.10
C GLY A 186 -10.27 -3.55 6.57
N TYR A 187 -11.53 -3.31 6.91
CA TYR A 187 -12.27 -2.11 6.51
C TYR A 187 -11.78 -0.88 7.28
N ASP A 188 -11.70 -0.96 8.59
CA ASP A 188 -11.16 0.10 9.45
C ASP A 188 -9.72 0.46 9.02
N ALA A 189 -8.90 -0.56 8.74
CA ALA A 189 -7.52 -0.36 8.30
C ALA A 189 -7.41 0.32 6.94
N ALA A 190 -8.29 0.00 5.99
CA ALA A 190 -8.32 0.65 4.68
C ALA A 190 -8.67 2.14 4.78
N ILE A 191 -9.68 2.48 5.57
CA ILE A 191 -10.04 3.88 5.80
C ILE A 191 -8.91 4.62 6.55
N MET A 192 -8.33 4.00 7.60
CA MET A 192 -7.20 4.55 8.33
C MET A 192 -6.01 4.85 7.40
N LEU A 193 -5.73 3.97 6.44
CA LEU A 193 -4.66 4.16 5.48
C LEU A 193 -4.86 5.44 4.67
N GLU A 194 -6.06 5.65 4.11
CA GLU A 194 -6.35 6.83 3.31
C GLU A 194 -6.33 8.11 4.16
N VAL A 195 -6.86 8.05 5.38
CA VAL A 195 -6.79 9.18 6.33
C VAL A 195 -5.33 9.56 6.64
N VAL A 196 -4.46 8.58 6.94
CA VAL A 196 -3.04 8.88 7.24
C VAL A 196 -2.30 9.40 6.02
N LYS A 197 -2.59 8.87 4.82
CA LYS A 197 -2.05 9.41 3.55
C LYS A 197 -2.43 10.88 3.36
N ASP A 198 -3.68 11.23 3.63
CA ASP A 198 -4.19 12.58 3.49
C ASP A 198 -3.55 13.53 4.50
N LEU A 199 -3.48 13.15 5.78
CA LEU A 199 -2.79 13.94 6.80
C LEU A 199 -1.32 14.19 6.46
N LEU A 200 -0.59 13.19 5.95
CA LEU A 200 0.80 13.35 5.49
C LEU A 200 0.91 14.27 4.27
N TYR A 201 -0.04 14.14 3.35
CA TYR A 201 -0.08 15.00 2.17
C TYR A 201 -0.27 16.47 2.55
N GLU A 202 -1.26 16.79 3.38
CA GLU A 202 -1.55 18.15 3.83
C GLU A 202 -0.41 18.74 4.68
N ALA A 203 0.16 17.93 5.59
CA ALA A 203 1.23 18.37 6.47
C ALA A 203 2.52 18.74 5.72
N TYR A 204 2.91 17.93 4.75
CA TYR A 204 4.24 17.99 4.14
C TYR A 204 4.22 18.18 2.63
N VAL A 205 3.53 17.30 1.90
CA VAL A 205 3.64 17.24 0.42
C VAL A 205 3.05 18.49 -0.23
N ARG A 206 1.85 18.88 0.17
CA ARG A 206 1.18 20.07 -0.34
C ARG A 206 1.99 21.32 -0.07
N ARG A 207 2.44 21.48 1.18
CA ARG A 207 3.26 22.62 1.59
C ARG A 207 4.58 22.70 0.84
N GLY A 208 5.28 21.56 0.73
CA GLY A 208 6.54 21.48 0.00
C GLY A 208 6.40 21.82 -1.48
N LYS A 209 5.36 21.30 -2.14
CA LYS A 209 5.06 21.64 -3.54
C LYS A 209 4.77 23.13 -3.75
N LEU A 210 3.99 23.74 -2.84
CA LEU A 210 3.69 25.16 -2.92
C LEU A 210 4.95 26.01 -2.74
N GLN A 211 5.79 25.70 -1.75
CA GLN A 211 7.06 26.40 -1.51
C GLN A 211 7.97 26.30 -2.72
N GLN A 212 8.12 25.11 -3.30
CA GLN A 212 8.93 24.91 -4.51
C GLN A 212 8.39 25.72 -5.69
N ALA A 213 7.08 25.70 -5.92
CA ALA A 213 6.47 26.47 -7.00
C ALA A 213 6.67 27.98 -6.84
N MET A 214 6.61 28.48 -5.59
CA MET A 214 6.87 29.89 -5.29
C MET A 214 8.34 30.27 -5.51
N MET A 215 9.30 29.40 -5.12
CA MET A 215 10.72 29.61 -5.38
C MET A 215 11.02 29.68 -6.87
N VAL A 216 10.51 28.74 -7.66
CA VAL A 216 10.69 28.71 -9.11
C VAL A 216 10.15 29.98 -9.76
N ARG A 217 8.95 30.44 -9.37
CA ARG A 217 8.38 31.68 -9.90
C ARG A 217 9.19 32.90 -9.53
N ARG A 218 9.71 32.98 -8.29
CA ARG A 218 10.58 34.08 -7.88
C ARG A 218 11.86 34.12 -8.71
N PHE A 219 12.50 32.98 -8.94
CA PHE A 219 13.70 32.87 -9.76
C PHE A 219 13.46 33.41 -11.18
N PHE A 220 12.38 33.04 -11.85
CA PHE A 220 12.06 33.56 -13.19
C PHE A 220 11.76 35.05 -13.20
N LEU A 221 11.15 35.63 -12.16
CA LEU A 221 10.89 37.07 -12.07
C LEU A 221 12.16 37.85 -11.86
N GLU A 222 13.12 37.35 -11.10
CA GLU A 222 14.42 37.97 -10.87
C GLU A 222 15.28 37.95 -12.14
N GLU A 223 15.30 36.85 -12.90
CA GLU A 223 16.00 36.78 -14.19
C GLU A 223 15.40 37.71 -15.25
N THR A 224 14.08 37.78 -15.36
CA THR A 224 13.42 38.66 -16.33
C THR A 224 13.56 40.14 -15.95
N GLY A 225 13.67 40.48 -14.67
CA GLY A 225 13.93 41.83 -14.19
C GLY A 225 15.34 42.32 -14.43
N SER A 226 16.32 41.42 -14.54
CA SER A 226 17.74 41.80 -14.80
C SER A 226 18.07 42.06 -16.27
N HIS A 227 17.19 41.76 -17.22
CA HIS A 227 17.38 42.00 -18.66
C HIS A 227 16.68 43.26 -19.20
N GLY A 228 16.08 44.06 -18.32
CA GLY A 228 15.54 45.38 -18.67
C GLY A 228 16.61 46.44 -18.80
N THR A 229 17.44 46.38 -19.84
CA THR A 229 18.32 47.52 -20.22
C THR A 229 17.41 48.65 -20.72
N PRO A 230 17.48 49.88 -20.15
CA PRO A 230 16.71 50.99 -20.68
C PRO A 230 17.24 51.34 -22.05
N ILE A 231 16.39 51.26 -23.08
CA ILE A 231 16.64 51.80 -24.39
C ILE A 231 16.83 53.29 -24.18
N LYS A 232 18.08 53.77 -24.25
CA LYS A 232 18.38 55.20 -24.34
C LYS A 232 17.76 55.70 -25.65
N SER A 233 16.72 56.52 -25.56
CA SER A 233 16.24 57.36 -26.65
C SER A 233 17.32 58.32 -27.01
N ALA A 234 17.95 58.15 -28.17
CA ALA A 234 18.77 59.17 -28.81
C ALA A 234 17.83 60.23 -29.40
N GLY A 235 17.87 61.40 -28.84
CA GLY A 235 17.33 62.62 -29.43
C GLY A 235 18.28 63.23 -30.43
#